data_541990f7f7f297799512aa1e09f40604
#
_entry.id   541990f7f7f297799512aa1e09f40604
#
_cell.length_a   1.000
_cell.length_b   1.000
_cell.length_c   1.000
_cell.angle_alpha   90.00
_cell.angle_beta   90.00
_cell.angle_gamma   90.00
#
_symmetry.space_group_name_H-M   'P 1'
#
loop_
_entity.id
_entity.type
_entity.pdbx_description
1 polymer ?
#
loop_
_entity_poly.entity_id
_entity_poly.type
_entity_poly.pdbx_seq_one_letter_code
_entity_poly.pdbx_strand_id
1 'polypeptide(L)'
;ATLRALIKVTENIGNECYLGKEDTEAILEKTEKDIFGLLQNRNRMSDFVPIQQIVLNSLSAIEEASKTKGRVTGVATGFTELDYKLTGLHPAELILVAARPAMGKTAFVLNIAQYAAFKDNHAVAMFSLEMSKEQLVTRLMASESMVDSQQMRTGDLRDSDWEKLLEGAALIGNSKLIIDDTATTLAEIRSKCRKYKQTYGIELVVIDYLQLMTGSESRRNE
;
A
#
# COMPACT_ATOMS: atom_id res chain seq x y z
N ALA A 1 30.72 -13.48 9.38
CA ALA A 1 29.78 -12.74 10.24
C ALA A 1 28.33 -13.17 10.00
N THR A 2 27.83 -13.14 8.77
CA THR A 2 26.40 -13.40 8.42
C THR A 2 25.93 -14.83 8.76
N LEU A 3 26.75 -15.86 8.46
CA LEU A 3 26.42 -17.25 8.78
C LEU A 3 26.26 -17.47 10.30
N ARG A 4 27.15 -16.86 11.11
CA ARG A 4 27.04 -16.97 12.58
C ARG A 4 25.78 -16.29 13.12
N ALA A 5 25.41 -15.15 12.55
CA ALA A 5 24.19 -14.45 12.93
C ALA A 5 22.94 -15.27 12.53
N LEU A 6 22.97 -15.91 11.36
CA LEU A 6 21.89 -16.79 10.90
C LEU A 6 21.74 -18.00 11.82
N ILE A 7 22.86 -18.66 12.19
CA ILE A 7 22.85 -19.80 13.12
C ILE A 7 22.23 -19.36 14.46
N LYS A 8 22.64 -18.20 15.01
CA LYS A 8 22.10 -17.72 16.27
C LYS A 8 20.59 -17.45 16.22
N VAL A 9 20.11 -16.89 15.11
CA VAL A 9 18.67 -16.65 14.93
C VAL A 9 17.90 -17.95 14.82
N THR A 10 18.39 -18.93 14.05
CA THR A 10 17.73 -20.25 13.91
C THR A 10 17.73 -21.03 15.23
N GLU A 11 18.81 -20.98 16.03
CA GLU A 11 18.86 -21.58 17.36
C GLU A 11 17.84 -20.94 18.31
N ASN A 12 17.73 -19.61 18.31
CA ASN A 12 16.74 -18.91 19.14
C ASN A 12 15.32 -19.30 18.75
N ILE A 13 14.99 -19.31 17.46
CA ILE A 13 13.67 -19.73 16.96
C ILE A 13 13.38 -21.17 17.38
N GLY A 14 14.34 -22.08 17.19
CA GLY A 14 14.18 -23.48 17.61
C GLY A 14 13.89 -23.61 19.09
N ASN A 15 14.64 -22.88 19.94
CA ASN A 15 14.43 -22.90 21.38
C ASN A 15 13.04 -22.35 21.78
N GLU A 16 12.58 -21.27 21.16
CA GLU A 16 11.25 -20.71 21.44
C GLU A 16 10.13 -21.67 21.03
N CYS A 17 10.26 -22.33 19.88
CA CYS A 17 9.33 -23.38 19.45
C CYS A 17 9.29 -24.56 20.42
N TYR A 18 10.45 -25.01 20.94
CA TYR A 18 10.50 -26.11 21.91
C TYR A 18 9.95 -25.72 23.28
N LEU A 19 10.13 -24.48 23.72
CA LEU A 19 9.62 -24.02 25.02
C LEU A 19 8.09 -23.84 25.02
N GLY A 20 7.46 -23.59 23.87
CA GLY A 20 6.00 -23.50 23.72
C GLY A 20 5.33 -22.44 24.60
N LYS A 21 6.05 -21.38 24.99
CA LYS A 21 5.55 -20.34 25.91
C LYS A 21 4.84 -19.20 25.21
N GLU A 22 5.13 -18.99 23.94
CA GLU A 22 4.53 -17.93 23.11
C GLU A 22 3.61 -18.54 22.07
N ASP A 23 2.62 -17.76 21.63
CA ASP A 23 1.72 -18.18 20.57
C ASP A 23 2.47 -18.33 19.23
N THR A 24 2.02 -19.26 18.41
CA THR A 24 2.64 -19.58 17.12
C THR A 24 2.75 -18.35 16.22
N GLU A 25 1.74 -17.49 16.23
CA GLU A 25 1.75 -16.24 15.45
C GLU A 25 2.83 -15.27 15.93
N ALA A 26 3.02 -15.14 17.25
CA ALA A 26 4.06 -14.28 17.84
C ALA A 26 5.48 -14.78 17.48
N ILE A 27 5.69 -16.11 17.49
CA ILE A 27 6.97 -16.72 17.09
C ILE A 27 7.23 -16.46 15.60
N LEU A 28 6.22 -16.61 14.73
CA LEU A 28 6.36 -16.35 13.30
C LEU A 28 6.69 -14.88 13.02
N GLU A 29 6.01 -13.94 13.65
CA GLU A 29 6.27 -12.50 13.50
C GLU A 29 7.70 -12.13 13.92
N LYS A 30 8.15 -12.65 15.06
CA LYS A 30 9.49 -12.43 15.57
C LYS A 30 10.54 -13.03 14.63
N THR A 31 10.28 -14.25 14.12
CA THR A 31 11.13 -14.93 13.15
C THR A 31 11.31 -14.11 11.88
N GLU A 32 10.20 -13.62 11.32
CA GLU A 32 10.24 -12.77 10.12
C GLU A 32 11.07 -11.51 10.37
N LYS A 33 10.86 -10.85 11.50
CA LYS A 33 11.59 -9.64 11.90
C LYS A 33 13.10 -9.90 12.04
N ASP A 34 13.50 -10.98 12.66
CA ASP A 34 14.90 -11.32 12.92
C ASP A 34 15.62 -11.69 11.61
N ILE A 35 15.01 -12.54 10.78
CA ILE A 35 15.54 -12.89 9.45
C ILE A 35 15.67 -11.66 8.56
N PHE A 36 14.65 -10.80 8.55
CA PHE A 36 14.68 -9.57 7.76
C PHE A 36 15.74 -8.59 8.26
N GLY A 37 15.94 -8.49 9.58
CA GLY A 37 17.02 -7.71 10.17
C GLY A 37 18.41 -8.15 9.70
N LEU A 38 18.63 -9.46 9.55
CA LEU A 38 19.86 -10.00 8.99
C LEU A 38 20.06 -9.63 7.52
N LEU A 39 18.98 -9.67 6.73
CA LEU A 39 19.02 -9.28 5.30
C LEU A 39 19.29 -7.79 5.13
N GLN A 40 18.67 -6.94 5.96
CA GLN A 40 18.92 -5.50 5.93
C GLN A 40 20.35 -5.14 6.34
N ASN A 41 20.89 -5.79 7.37
CA ASN A 41 22.28 -5.55 7.82
C ASN A 41 23.30 -5.96 6.75
N ARG A 42 23.01 -6.96 5.93
CA ARG A 42 23.83 -7.32 4.77
C ARG A 42 23.87 -6.19 3.72
N ASN A 43 22.75 -5.54 3.47
CA ASN A 43 22.65 -4.42 2.52
C ASN A 43 23.25 -3.13 3.08
N ARG A 44 23.12 -2.86 4.39
CA ARG A 44 23.66 -1.65 5.02
C ARG A 44 25.20 -1.59 5.04
N MET A 45 25.90 -2.71 4.96
CA MET A 45 27.37 -2.71 4.88
C MET A 45 27.94 -2.28 3.52
N SER A 46 27.08 -2.12 2.48
CA SER A 46 27.49 -1.70 1.14
C SER A 46 27.16 -0.24 0.79
N ASP A 47 26.41 0.48 1.64
CA ASP A 47 25.77 1.73 1.25
C ASP A 47 26.34 3.01 1.89
N PHE A 48 27.66 3.12 2.00
CA PHE A 48 28.28 4.43 2.17
C PHE A 48 28.38 5.09 0.79
N VAL A 49 27.37 5.90 0.44
CA VAL A 49 27.40 6.72 -0.77
C VAL A 49 28.06 8.06 -0.41
N PRO A 50 29.19 8.42 -1.02
CA PRO A 50 29.81 9.72 -0.80
C PRO A 50 28.84 10.85 -1.14
N ILE A 51 28.89 11.94 -0.38
CA ILE A 51 28.02 13.11 -0.60
C ILE A 51 28.10 13.64 -2.04
N GLN A 52 29.29 13.56 -2.64
CA GLN A 52 29.50 13.96 -4.03
C GLN A 52 28.59 13.20 -4.99
N GLN A 53 28.45 11.88 -4.81
CA GLN A 53 27.55 11.05 -5.64
C GLN A 53 26.08 11.42 -5.42
N ILE A 54 25.70 11.73 -4.18
CA ILE A 54 24.35 12.17 -3.85
C ILE A 54 24.04 13.49 -4.55
N VAL A 55 24.98 14.44 -4.55
CA VAL A 55 24.82 15.74 -5.23
C VAL A 55 24.67 15.53 -6.74
N LEU A 56 25.48 14.68 -7.36
CA LEU A 56 25.37 14.38 -8.80
C LEU A 56 24.01 13.76 -9.15
N ASN A 57 23.54 12.80 -8.34
CA ASN A 57 22.23 12.17 -8.53
C ASN A 57 21.10 13.20 -8.38
N SER A 58 21.22 14.11 -7.41
CA SER A 58 20.23 15.19 -7.19
C SER A 58 20.21 16.18 -8.36
N LEU A 59 21.38 16.56 -8.90
CA LEU A 59 21.45 17.41 -10.08
C LEU A 59 20.82 16.76 -11.31
N SER A 60 21.07 15.47 -11.53
CA SER A 60 20.44 14.73 -12.61
C SER A 60 18.92 14.67 -12.48
N ALA A 61 18.40 14.46 -11.27
CA ALA A 61 16.96 14.50 -11.01
C ALA A 61 16.34 15.88 -11.27
N ILE A 62 17.02 16.96 -10.88
CA ILE A 62 16.59 18.34 -11.16
C ILE A 62 16.61 18.62 -12.68
N GLU A 63 17.62 18.13 -13.38
CA GLU A 63 17.71 18.29 -14.84
C GLU A 63 16.57 17.56 -15.56
N GLU A 64 16.22 16.34 -15.14
CA GLU A 64 15.08 15.60 -15.67
C GLU A 64 13.76 16.32 -15.38
N ALA A 65 13.54 16.77 -14.17
CA ALA A 65 12.37 17.57 -13.79
C ALA A 65 12.26 18.86 -14.60
N SER A 66 13.39 19.51 -14.91
CA SER A 66 13.45 20.71 -15.78
C SER A 66 13.01 20.43 -17.21
N LYS A 67 13.31 19.25 -17.76
CA LYS A 67 12.87 18.83 -19.11
C LYS A 67 11.38 18.57 -19.18
N THR A 68 10.76 18.15 -18.09
CA THR A 68 9.32 17.82 -18.03
C THR A 68 8.40 19.02 -17.79
N LYS A 69 8.94 20.22 -17.53
CA LYS A 69 8.24 21.52 -17.37
C LYS A 69 6.82 21.41 -16.78
N GLY A 70 6.71 21.22 -15.48
CA GLY A 70 5.42 21.25 -14.79
C GLY A 70 4.58 19.96 -14.94
N ARG A 71 5.11 18.88 -15.47
CA ARG A 71 4.48 17.56 -15.40
C ARG A 71 4.68 16.97 -14.01
N VAL A 72 3.70 16.15 -13.60
CA VAL A 72 3.75 15.33 -12.40
C VAL A 72 5.00 14.42 -12.48
N THR A 73 5.87 14.49 -11.47
CA THR A 73 7.11 13.70 -11.41
C THR A 73 6.98 12.48 -10.49
N GLY A 74 6.00 12.52 -9.56
CA GLY A 74 5.60 11.39 -8.73
C GLY A 74 4.37 10.67 -9.28
N VAL A 75 3.74 9.80 -8.46
CA VAL A 75 2.47 9.16 -8.77
C VAL A 75 1.37 10.22 -8.79
N ALA A 76 0.66 10.38 -9.92
CA ALA A 76 -0.41 11.36 -10.05
C ALA A 76 -1.62 10.99 -9.19
N THR A 77 -2.25 11.99 -8.59
CA THR A 77 -3.47 11.81 -7.80
C THR A 77 -4.74 11.83 -8.66
N GLY A 78 -4.66 12.37 -9.88
CA GLY A 78 -5.79 12.62 -10.76
C GLY A 78 -6.56 13.92 -10.46
N PHE A 79 -6.18 14.64 -9.40
CA PHE A 79 -6.71 15.96 -9.06
C PHE A 79 -5.71 17.03 -9.53
N THR A 80 -6.00 17.69 -10.64
CA THR A 80 -5.08 18.62 -11.33
C THR A 80 -4.46 19.67 -10.42
N GLU A 81 -5.27 20.33 -9.56
CA GLU A 81 -4.79 21.34 -8.64
C GLU A 81 -3.89 20.75 -7.54
N LEU A 82 -4.19 19.54 -7.09
CA LEU A 82 -3.38 18.84 -6.11
C LEU A 82 -2.06 18.39 -6.73
N ASP A 83 -2.11 17.82 -7.92
CA ASP A 83 -0.94 17.39 -8.68
C ASP A 83 -0.03 18.58 -9.02
N TYR A 84 -0.61 19.74 -9.35
CA TYR A 84 0.16 20.96 -9.58
C TYR A 84 0.93 21.42 -8.30
N LYS A 85 0.30 21.29 -7.12
CA LYS A 85 0.92 21.70 -5.86
C LYS A 85 1.93 20.71 -5.30
N LEU A 86 1.64 19.40 -5.44
CA LEU A 86 2.48 18.32 -4.91
C LEU A 86 3.51 17.80 -5.92
N THR A 87 3.34 18.10 -7.20
CA THR A 87 4.06 17.47 -8.33
C THR A 87 3.91 15.95 -8.37
N GLY A 88 2.80 15.42 -7.82
CA GLY A 88 2.53 14.00 -7.56
C GLY A 88 2.99 13.54 -6.19
N LEU A 89 2.79 12.25 -5.92
CA LEU A 89 3.18 11.59 -4.68
C LEU A 89 4.56 10.94 -4.86
N HIS A 90 5.55 11.36 -4.06
CA HIS A 90 6.93 10.92 -4.24
C HIS A 90 7.32 9.75 -3.33
N PRO A 91 8.34 8.96 -3.70
CA PRO A 91 8.86 7.90 -2.85
C PRO A 91 9.35 8.42 -1.49
N ALA A 92 9.15 7.61 -0.45
CA ALA A 92 9.53 7.91 0.94
C ALA A 92 8.75 9.07 1.59
N GLU A 93 7.65 9.53 1.00
CA GLU A 93 6.76 10.50 1.60
C GLU A 93 5.62 9.83 2.38
N LEU A 94 5.24 10.45 3.51
CA LEU A 94 4.05 10.13 4.28
C LEU A 94 3.04 11.27 4.11
N ILE A 95 1.89 10.96 3.50
CA ILE A 95 0.83 11.93 3.25
C ILE A 95 -0.36 11.57 4.14
N LEU A 96 -0.80 12.52 4.95
CA LEU A 96 -1.93 12.34 5.86
C LEU A 96 -3.15 13.10 5.33
N VAL A 97 -4.24 12.35 5.11
CA VAL A 97 -5.55 12.91 4.74
C VAL A 97 -6.46 12.87 5.97
N ALA A 98 -6.72 14.04 6.53
CA ALA A 98 -7.58 14.19 7.69
C ALA A 98 -8.92 14.81 7.31
N ALA A 99 -10.01 14.20 7.77
CA ALA A 99 -11.36 14.71 7.58
C ALA A 99 -12.27 14.26 8.75
N ARG A 100 -13.31 15.04 9.02
CA ARG A 100 -14.37 14.61 9.95
C ARG A 100 -15.11 13.38 9.39
N PRO A 101 -15.75 12.57 10.23
CA PRO A 101 -16.57 11.46 9.76
C PRO A 101 -17.59 11.91 8.69
N ALA A 102 -17.88 11.06 7.74
CA ALA A 102 -18.78 11.29 6.61
C ALA A 102 -18.43 12.41 5.62
N MET A 103 -17.22 12.99 5.68
CA MET A 103 -16.75 14.02 4.75
C MET A 103 -16.13 13.47 3.46
N GLY A 104 -16.19 12.17 3.22
CA GLY A 104 -15.73 11.57 1.98
C GLY A 104 -14.24 11.18 1.94
N LYS A 105 -13.56 11.03 3.10
CA LYS A 105 -12.14 10.61 3.17
C LYS A 105 -11.87 9.37 2.33
N THR A 106 -12.61 8.27 2.58
CA THR A 106 -12.48 7.01 1.83
C THR A 106 -12.72 7.19 0.33
N ALA A 107 -13.73 7.98 -0.06
CA ALA A 107 -14.00 8.26 -1.46
C ALA A 107 -12.84 9.01 -2.13
N PHE A 108 -12.27 9.99 -1.44
CA PHE A 108 -11.14 10.77 -1.95
C PHE A 108 -9.90 9.89 -2.18
N VAL A 109 -9.50 9.09 -1.18
CA VAL A 109 -8.31 8.23 -1.31
C VAL A 109 -8.54 7.07 -2.28
N LEU A 110 -9.79 6.58 -2.39
CA LEU A 110 -10.16 5.55 -3.36
C LEU A 110 -10.04 6.09 -4.81
N ASN A 111 -10.46 7.34 -5.06
CA ASN A 111 -10.29 7.98 -6.36
C ASN A 111 -8.81 8.16 -6.73
N ILE A 112 -7.95 8.51 -5.78
CA ILE A 112 -6.49 8.57 -6.00
C ILE A 112 -5.96 7.18 -6.39
N ALA A 113 -6.32 6.15 -5.61
CA ALA A 113 -5.91 4.77 -5.87
C ALA A 113 -6.40 4.28 -7.24
N GLN A 114 -7.65 4.60 -7.60
CA GLN A 114 -8.26 4.30 -8.90
C GLN A 114 -7.49 5.00 -10.04
N TYR A 115 -7.24 6.29 -9.93
CA TYR A 115 -6.52 7.04 -10.97
C TYR A 115 -5.11 6.47 -11.17
N ALA A 116 -4.35 6.31 -10.09
CA ALA A 116 -3.00 5.79 -10.14
C ALA A 116 -2.94 4.37 -10.76
N ALA A 117 -3.87 3.48 -10.38
CA ALA A 117 -3.86 2.09 -10.85
C ALA A 117 -4.44 1.92 -12.26
N PHE A 118 -5.49 2.68 -12.63
CA PHE A 118 -6.24 2.45 -13.88
C PHE A 118 -5.76 3.34 -15.02
N LYS A 119 -5.34 4.58 -14.72
CA LYS A 119 -4.93 5.55 -15.76
C LYS A 119 -3.41 5.64 -15.89
N ASP A 120 -2.68 5.65 -14.76
CA ASP A 120 -1.22 5.76 -14.73
C ASP A 120 -0.50 4.40 -14.66
N ASN A 121 -1.27 3.31 -14.53
CA ASN A 121 -0.75 1.93 -14.50
C ASN A 121 0.26 1.65 -13.37
N HIS A 122 0.21 2.43 -12.28
CA HIS A 122 0.99 2.18 -11.07
C HIS A 122 0.42 1.02 -10.28
N ALA A 123 1.29 0.26 -9.61
CA ALA A 123 0.85 -0.78 -8.69
C ALA A 123 0.53 -0.18 -7.32
N VAL A 124 -0.73 -0.28 -6.90
CA VAL A 124 -1.27 0.32 -5.68
C VAL A 124 -1.76 -0.75 -4.72
N ALA A 125 -1.36 -0.67 -3.46
CA ALA A 125 -1.91 -1.49 -2.39
C ALA A 125 -2.79 -0.63 -1.47
N MET A 126 -4.07 -0.99 -1.31
CA MET A 126 -5.01 -0.34 -0.41
C MET A 126 -5.37 -1.28 0.74
N PHE A 127 -5.03 -0.87 1.96
CA PHE A 127 -5.43 -1.53 3.20
C PHE A 127 -6.66 -0.83 3.75
N SER A 128 -7.76 -1.57 3.87
CA SER A 128 -9.02 -1.05 4.39
C SER A 128 -9.33 -1.71 5.73
N LEU A 129 -9.33 -0.91 6.79
CA LEU A 129 -9.65 -1.38 8.13
C LEU A 129 -11.11 -1.10 8.54
N GLU A 130 -11.84 -0.32 7.73
CA GLU A 130 -13.24 0.05 8.01
C GLU A 130 -14.22 -0.67 7.08
N MET A 131 -13.88 -0.79 5.80
CA MET A 131 -14.78 -1.34 4.78
C MET A 131 -14.25 -2.64 4.22
N SER A 132 -15.15 -3.58 3.89
CA SER A 132 -14.74 -4.80 3.20
C SER A 132 -14.30 -4.52 1.76
N LYS A 133 -13.45 -5.38 1.22
CA LYS A 133 -12.97 -5.28 -0.16
C LYS A 133 -14.11 -5.31 -1.18
N GLU A 134 -15.17 -6.08 -0.92
CA GLU A 134 -16.36 -6.15 -1.78
C GLU A 134 -17.08 -4.80 -1.84
N GLN A 135 -17.20 -4.10 -0.71
CA GLN A 135 -17.80 -2.77 -0.65
C GLN A 135 -16.97 -1.74 -1.43
N LEU A 136 -15.64 -1.79 -1.31
CA LEU A 136 -14.74 -0.92 -2.05
C LEU A 136 -14.79 -1.20 -3.56
N VAL A 137 -14.78 -2.47 -3.97
CA VAL A 137 -14.90 -2.85 -5.37
C VAL A 137 -16.26 -2.41 -5.94
N THR A 138 -17.35 -2.54 -5.18
CA THR A 138 -18.67 -2.05 -5.60
C THR A 138 -18.66 -0.54 -5.85
N ARG A 139 -17.98 0.24 -4.99
CA ARG A 139 -17.81 1.69 -5.21
C ARG A 139 -16.97 2.00 -6.44
N LEU A 140 -15.89 1.26 -6.67
CA LEU A 140 -15.06 1.39 -7.87
C LEU A 140 -15.88 1.06 -9.13
N MET A 141 -16.67 0.01 -9.10
CA MET A 141 -17.56 -0.36 -10.19
C MET A 141 -18.57 0.75 -10.48
N ALA A 142 -19.24 1.28 -9.47
CA ALA A 142 -20.19 2.39 -9.63
C ALA A 142 -19.51 3.63 -10.25
N SER A 143 -18.30 3.96 -9.79
CA SER A 143 -17.51 5.09 -10.28
C SER A 143 -17.07 4.91 -11.72
N GLU A 144 -16.53 3.74 -12.07
CA GLU A 144 -15.98 3.50 -13.41
C GLU A 144 -17.06 3.30 -14.47
N SER A 145 -18.16 2.58 -14.12
CA SER A 145 -19.28 2.34 -15.03
C SER A 145 -20.27 3.51 -15.12
N MET A 146 -20.16 4.50 -14.23
CA MET A 146 -21.14 5.59 -14.08
C MET A 146 -22.59 5.09 -13.84
N VAL A 147 -22.73 3.94 -13.21
CA VAL A 147 -24.00 3.36 -12.79
C VAL A 147 -24.27 3.74 -11.33
N ASP A 148 -25.49 4.12 -11.04
CA ASP A 148 -25.89 4.52 -9.70
C ASP A 148 -25.73 3.38 -8.70
N SER A 149 -25.02 3.65 -7.60
CA SER A 149 -24.73 2.65 -6.57
C SER A 149 -25.99 2.13 -5.85
N GLN A 150 -27.08 2.91 -5.82
CA GLN A 150 -28.33 2.48 -5.25
C GLN A 150 -29.04 1.49 -6.20
N GLN A 151 -29.01 1.74 -7.50
CA GLN A 151 -29.53 0.79 -8.50
C GLN A 151 -28.78 -0.53 -8.45
N MET A 152 -27.43 -0.49 -8.33
CA MET A 152 -26.61 -1.70 -8.15
C MET A 152 -27.03 -2.50 -6.90
N ARG A 153 -27.35 -1.80 -5.81
CA ARG A 153 -27.72 -2.43 -4.53
C ARG A 153 -29.16 -2.98 -4.54
N THR A 154 -30.07 -2.34 -5.25
CA THR A 154 -31.48 -2.79 -5.36
C THR A 154 -31.67 -3.81 -6.47
N GLY A 155 -30.70 -3.93 -7.40
CA GLY A 155 -30.81 -4.79 -8.59
C GLY A 155 -31.66 -4.22 -9.70
N ASP A 156 -32.09 -2.95 -9.59
CA ASP A 156 -32.86 -2.25 -10.62
C ASP A 156 -31.94 -1.71 -11.74
N LEU A 157 -31.41 -2.64 -12.52
CA LEU A 157 -30.43 -2.38 -13.58
C LEU A 157 -31.05 -2.68 -14.96
N ARG A 158 -30.79 -1.80 -15.91
CA ARG A 158 -31.13 -2.00 -17.32
C ARG A 158 -30.04 -2.82 -18.02
N ASP A 159 -30.35 -3.39 -19.17
CA ASP A 159 -29.36 -4.12 -19.97
C ASP A 159 -28.13 -3.25 -20.31
N SER A 160 -28.35 -1.97 -20.63
CA SER A 160 -27.27 -1.00 -20.87
C SER A 160 -26.38 -0.74 -19.65
N ASP A 161 -26.91 -0.89 -18.44
CA ASP A 161 -26.14 -0.71 -17.21
C ASP A 161 -25.28 -1.94 -16.95
N TRP A 162 -25.78 -3.13 -17.30
CA TRP A 162 -25.00 -4.37 -17.26
C TRP A 162 -23.80 -4.35 -18.21
N GLU A 163 -23.97 -3.82 -19.43
CA GLU A 163 -22.86 -3.66 -20.39
C GLU A 163 -21.75 -2.78 -19.80
N LYS A 164 -22.12 -1.60 -19.26
CA LYS A 164 -21.16 -0.69 -18.60
C LYS A 164 -20.48 -1.31 -17.38
N LEU A 165 -21.24 -2.06 -16.57
CA LEU A 165 -20.68 -2.76 -15.41
C LEU A 165 -19.67 -3.83 -15.80
N LEU A 166 -19.91 -4.56 -16.90
CA LEU A 166 -18.98 -5.55 -17.41
C LEU A 166 -17.69 -4.89 -17.94
N GLU A 167 -17.80 -3.76 -18.65
CA GLU A 167 -16.64 -2.99 -19.10
C GLU A 167 -15.83 -2.46 -17.91
N GLY A 168 -16.49 -1.87 -16.91
CA GLY A 168 -15.86 -1.39 -15.68
C GLY A 168 -15.20 -2.54 -14.89
N ALA A 169 -15.87 -3.68 -14.78
CA ALA A 169 -15.32 -4.86 -14.11
C ALA A 169 -14.07 -5.39 -14.83
N ALA A 170 -14.06 -5.41 -16.15
CA ALA A 170 -12.89 -5.81 -16.92
C ALA A 170 -11.70 -4.87 -16.71
N LEU A 171 -11.94 -3.56 -16.66
CA LEU A 171 -10.92 -2.56 -16.39
C LEU A 171 -10.33 -2.72 -14.98
N ILE A 172 -11.20 -2.87 -13.97
CA ILE A 172 -10.79 -3.09 -12.58
C ILE A 172 -9.97 -4.39 -12.46
N GLY A 173 -10.46 -5.49 -13.05
CA GLY A 173 -9.80 -6.79 -12.99
C GLY A 173 -8.43 -6.85 -13.66
N ASN A 174 -8.19 -5.99 -14.67
CA ASN A 174 -6.90 -5.89 -15.35
C ASN A 174 -5.97 -4.83 -14.72
N SER A 175 -6.42 -4.11 -13.70
CA SER A 175 -5.62 -3.09 -13.03
C SER A 175 -4.59 -3.68 -12.07
N LYS A 176 -3.63 -2.85 -11.66
CA LYS A 176 -2.64 -3.21 -10.64
C LYS A 176 -3.06 -2.78 -9.22
N LEU A 177 -4.36 -2.70 -8.95
CA LEU A 177 -4.88 -2.37 -7.63
C LEU A 177 -5.05 -3.64 -6.79
N ILE A 178 -4.42 -3.63 -5.61
CA ILE A 178 -4.54 -4.69 -4.61
C ILE A 178 -5.33 -4.13 -3.44
N ILE A 179 -6.44 -4.77 -3.05
CA ILE A 179 -7.23 -4.38 -1.87
C ILE A 179 -7.11 -5.47 -0.83
N ASP A 180 -6.72 -5.08 0.38
CA ASP A 180 -6.56 -5.97 1.53
C ASP A 180 -7.37 -5.44 2.71
N ASP A 181 -8.33 -6.21 3.18
CA ASP A 181 -9.20 -5.90 4.31
C ASP A 181 -8.95 -6.83 5.52
N THR A 182 -7.85 -7.59 5.48
CA THR A 182 -7.54 -8.59 6.51
C THR A 182 -6.42 -8.15 7.45
N ALA A 183 -5.53 -7.24 7.03
CA ALA A 183 -4.45 -6.75 7.86
C ALA A 183 -4.96 -5.71 8.86
N THR A 184 -4.81 -5.97 10.15
CA THR A 184 -5.28 -5.08 11.23
C THR A 184 -4.16 -4.48 12.06
N THR A 185 -2.96 -5.05 11.99
CA THR A 185 -1.79 -4.58 12.73
C THR A 185 -0.74 -3.95 11.83
N LEU A 186 0.09 -3.07 12.39
CA LEU A 186 1.22 -2.48 11.67
C LEU A 186 2.20 -3.54 11.15
N ALA A 187 2.41 -4.61 11.92
CA ALA A 187 3.29 -5.70 11.56
C ALA A 187 2.80 -6.45 10.32
N GLU A 188 1.50 -6.80 10.28
CA GLU A 188 0.87 -7.44 9.13
C GLU A 188 0.92 -6.56 7.88
N ILE A 189 0.58 -5.27 8.02
CA ILE A 189 0.65 -4.31 6.89
C ILE A 189 2.08 -4.22 6.36
N ARG A 190 3.09 -4.11 7.23
CA ARG A 190 4.50 -4.08 6.82
C ARG A 190 4.93 -5.35 6.11
N SER A 191 4.55 -6.52 6.63
CA SER A 191 4.86 -7.82 6.02
C SER A 191 4.23 -7.92 4.63
N LYS A 192 2.94 -7.61 4.52
CA LYS A 192 2.22 -7.61 3.25
C LYS A 192 2.76 -6.59 2.24
N CYS A 193 3.10 -5.37 2.67
CA CYS A 193 3.74 -4.37 1.82
C CYS A 193 5.06 -4.88 1.23
N ARG A 194 5.90 -5.56 2.00
CA ARG A 194 7.13 -6.16 1.49
C ARG A 194 6.85 -7.24 0.45
N LYS A 195 5.92 -8.14 0.76
CA LYS A 195 5.49 -9.19 -0.17
C LYS A 195 4.94 -8.58 -1.46
N TYR A 196 4.05 -7.60 -1.37
CA TYR A 196 3.46 -6.95 -2.54
C TYR A 196 4.50 -6.15 -3.33
N LYS A 197 5.49 -5.53 -2.67
CA LYS A 197 6.61 -4.87 -3.35
C LYS A 197 7.44 -5.85 -4.16
N GLN A 198 7.74 -7.01 -3.61
CA GLN A 198 8.52 -8.05 -4.30
C GLN A 198 7.75 -8.72 -5.43
N THR A 199 6.45 -8.96 -5.25
CA THR A 199 5.63 -9.72 -6.20
C THR A 199 5.03 -8.83 -7.30
N TYR A 200 4.54 -7.64 -6.94
CA TYR A 200 3.78 -6.76 -7.83
C TYR A 200 4.44 -5.42 -8.07
N GLY A 201 5.53 -5.12 -7.35
CA GLY A 201 6.27 -3.86 -7.51
C GLY A 201 5.52 -2.63 -7.00
N ILE A 202 4.66 -2.74 -5.97
CA ILE A 202 3.82 -1.61 -5.51
C ILE A 202 4.61 -0.32 -5.33
N GLU A 203 3.99 0.80 -5.72
CA GLU A 203 4.55 2.13 -5.70
C GLU A 203 3.81 3.07 -4.74
N LEU A 204 2.52 2.82 -4.53
CA LEU A 204 1.68 3.57 -3.62
C LEU A 204 1.02 2.61 -2.62
N VAL A 205 1.01 3.02 -1.34
CA VAL A 205 0.27 2.33 -0.28
C VAL A 205 -0.76 3.29 0.31
N VAL A 206 -2.02 2.87 0.36
CA VAL A 206 -3.13 3.60 0.98
C VAL A 206 -3.60 2.82 2.20
N ILE A 207 -3.80 3.49 3.33
CA ILE A 207 -4.33 2.89 4.56
C ILE A 207 -5.54 3.69 5.01
N ASP A 208 -6.71 3.08 5.06
CA ASP A 208 -7.96 3.69 5.48
C ASP A 208 -8.59 2.90 6.64
N TYR A 209 -8.44 3.37 7.88
CA TYR A 209 -7.69 4.51 8.40
C TYR A 209 -6.89 4.12 9.65
N LEU A 210 -5.87 4.89 9.97
CA LEU A 210 -4.85 4.54 10.97
C LEU A 210 -5.37 4.27 12.38
N GLN A 211 -6.46 4.93 12.84
CA GLN A 211 -6.97 4.78 14.20
C GLN A 211 -7.58 3.40 14.47
N LEU A 212 -7.93 2.64 13.45
CA LEU A 212 -8.43 1.27 13.58
C LEU A 212 -7.32 0.22 13.68
N MET A 213 -6.06 0.64 13.51
CA MET A 213 -4.93 -0.27 13.68
C MET A 213 -4.77 -0.68 15.14
N THR A 214 -4.76 -1.98 15.41
CA THR A 214 -4.49 -2.51 16.74
C THR A 214 -2.99 -2.45 17.04
N GLY A 215 -2.62 -1.90 18.23
CA GLY A 215 -1.26 -1.95 18.72
C GLY A 215 -0.88 -3.36 19.16
N SER A 216 0.39 -3.72 19.05
CA SER A 216 0.92 -5.02 19.48
C SER A 216 0.76 -5.32 21.00
N GLU A 217 0.38 -4.32 21.79
CA GLU A 217 0.18 -4.45 23.23
C GLU A 217 -1.25 -4.80 23.65
N SER A 218 -2.24 -4.65 22.78
CA SER A 218 -3.66 -4.84 23.14
C SER A 218 -4.06 -6.30 23.37
N ARG A 219 -3.27 -7.28 22.91
CA ARG A 219 -3.55 -8.71 23.08
C ARG A 219 -3.03 -9.32 24.40
N ARG A 220 -2.39 -8.54 25.28
CA ARG A 220 -1.87 -9.06 26.57
C ARG A 220 -2.83 -9.01 27.75
N ASN A 221 -4.03 -8.45 27.58
CA ASN A 221 -4.99 -8.21 28.68
C ASN A 221 -6.40 -8.80 28.46
N GLU A 222 -6.54 -9.85 27.65
CA GLU A 222 -7.77 -10.65 27.59
C GLU A 222 -7.54 -12.11 28.00
#